data_0ff6305b8927c8f9c32b94849f13dd41
#
_entry.id   0ff6305b8927c8f9c32b94849f13dd41
#
_cell.length_a   1.000
_cell.length_b   1.000
_cell.length_c   1.000
_cell.angle_alpha   90.00
_cell.angle_beta   90.00
_cell.angle_gamma   90.00
#
_symmetry.space_group_name_H-M   'P 1'
#
loop_
_entity.id
_entity.type
_entity.pdbx_description
1 polymer ?
#
loop_
_entity_poly.entity_id
_entity_poly.type
_entity_poly.pdbx_seq_one_letter_code
_entity_poly.pdbx_strand_id
1 'polypeptide(L)'
;MIIGAAGRDFHNFNVHFRGNQAYHVVAFTAAQIPNIAGRRYPTALAGPGYPDGIPIEPEADLERLIQGLHADVAVFSYSDVSHEHVMHLASRALSAGADFLLLGPRHTMLKARVPVIAVCAARTGSGKSQTTRRVAALLEERGIHPVVVRHPMPYGDIAQQAVQRFAVLSDLDHHHVTIEEREEYEPLLRAGRVVYAGVDYERILREAEREADVLLWDGGNNDMPFFVPDLLITVVDPHRADHAAHYHPGETVVRMADAIIINKVDTASPAEIATARRVVGELNPHATVIEAASPIFVEGGAVLRHKRVLVVEDGPTVTHGGMPYGAGWVAAKRYEAAEIVDPRSHAVGSIRDTYAAYPGTGPVLPAMGYGEEQVRELAETIRRTPADLVVIGTPVDLGKLVKLDKPSVRVRYELEELGEPSLTDVLGRFLETSALAEASTQGTQAQASVES
;
A
#
# COMPACT_ATOMS: atom_id res chain seq x y z
N MET A 1 -9.21 -23.68 -4.79
CA MET A 1 -7.88 -23.06 -4.96
C MET A 1 -8.01 -21.55 -4.80
N ILE A 2 -7.01 -20.88 -4.19
CA ILE A 2 -6.99 -19.42 -4.04
C ILE A 2 -5.94 -18.84 -4.98
N ILE A 3 -6.34 -17.90 -5.83
CA ILE A 3 -5.45 -17.21 -6.77
C ILE A 3 -4.88 -15.98 -6.07
N GLY A 4 -3.60 -16.05 -5.76
CA GLY A 4 -2.82 -15.10 -4.96
C GLY A 4 -2.10 -15.79 -3.81
N ALA A 5 -0.99 -15.19 -3.33
CA ALA A 5 -0.22 -15.65 -2.18
C ALA A 5 0.62 -14.50 -1.60
N ALA A 6 -0.02 -13.57 -0.90
CA ALA A 6 0.63 -12.42 -0.30
C ALA A 6 -0.09 -11.89 0.95
N GLY A 7 -1.27 -11.38 0.80
CA GLY A 7 -1.97 -10.70 1.87
C GLY A 7 -3.45 -11.01 1.90
N ARG A 8 -4.22 -10.48 0.94
CA ARG A 8 -5.67 -10.72 0.86
C ARG A 8 -6.03 -12.19 0.71
N ASP A 9 -5.29 -12.91 -0.05
CA ASP A 9 -5.41 -14.34 -0.26
C ASP A 9 -5.26 -15.14 1.05
N PHE A 10 -4.21 -14.87 1.84
CA PHE A 10 -4.04 -15.46 3.16
C PHE A 10 -5.11 -14.99 4.14
N HIS A 11 -5.51 -13.72 4.08
CA HIS A 11 -6.61 -13.21 4.88
C HIS A 11 -7.93 -13.91 4.52
N ASN A 12 -8.27 -14.02 3.24
CA ASN A 12 -9.46 -14.73 2.78
C ASN A 12 -9.47 -16.19 3.26
N PHE A 13 -8.32 -16.87 3.19
CA PHE A 13 -8.17 -18.21 3.76
C PHE A 13 -8.47 -18.21 5.26
N ASN A 14 -7.83 -17.34 6.01
CA ASN A 14 -7.91 -17.30 7.47
C ASN A 14 -9.32 -17.03 7.98
N VAL A 15 -10.09 -16.13 7.31
CA VAL A 15 -11.41 -15.68 7.80
C VAL A 15 -12.58 -16.40 7.18
N HIS A 16 -12.43 -16.98 5.97
CA HIS A 16 -13.55 -17.58 5.26
C HIS A 16 -13.40 -19.09 5.05
N PHE A 17 -12.22 -19.59 4.80
CA PHE A 17 -11.99 -20.99 4.44
C PHE A 17 -11.42 -21.84 5.59
N ARG A 18 -10.55 -21.27 6.43
CA ARG A 18 -9.94 -22.01 7.56
C ARG A 18 -11.04 -22.47 8.54
N GLY A 19 -11.12 -23.79 8.72
CA GLY A 19 -12.13 -24.43 9.59
C GLY A 19 -13.53 -24.52 8.99
N ASN A 20 -13.76 -24.03 7.79
CA ASN A 20 -15.03 -24.17 7.08
C ASN A 20 -15.10 -25.55 6.40
N GLN A 21 -15.92 -26.45 6.94
CA GLN A 21 -16.05 -27.83 6.45
C GLN A 21 -16.63 -27.97 5.04
N ALA A 22 -17.23 -26.90 4.49
CA ALA A 22 -17.76 -26.90 3.12
C ALA A 22 -16.65 -26.76 2.06
N TYR A 23 -15.43 -26.38 2.48
CA TYR A 23 -14.31 -26.13 1.57
C TYR A 23 -13.05 -26.80 2.06
N HIS A 24 -12.22 -27.24 1.11
CA HIS A 24 -10.83 -27.62 1.34
C HIS A 24 -9.94 -26.87 0.35
N VAL A 25 -9.03 -26.03 0.84
CA VAL A 25 -8.13 -25.25 -0.01
C VAL A 25 -6.94 -26.12 -0.43
N VAL A 26 -6.86 -26.44 -1.70
CA VAL A 26 -5.83 -27.36 -2.24
C VAL A 26 -4.51 -26.68 -2.57
N ALA A 27 -4.54 -25.38 -2.93
CA ALA A 27 -3.33 -24.59 -3.23
C ALA A 27 -3.63 -23.10 -3.20
N PHE A 28 -2.57 -22.30 -3.01
CA PHE A 28 -2.46 -20.88 -3.42
C PHE A 28 -1.68 -20.78 -4.72
N THR A 29 -1.82 -19.66 -5.46
CA THR A 29 -0.95 -19.37 -6.60
C THR A 29 -0.14 -18.10 -6.38
N ALA A 30 1.13 -18.10 -6.79
CA ALA A 30 2.04 -16.98 -6.69
C ALA A 30 2.00 -16.13 -7.97
N ALA A 31 1.66 -14.85 -7.84
CA ALA A 31 1.62 -13.91 -8.96
C ALA A 31 2.46 -12.64 -8.71
N GLN A 32 2.30 -12.00 -7.55
CA GLN A 32 2.83 -10.66 -7.30
C GLN A 32 4.11 -10.62 -6.46
N ILE A 33 4.32 -11.61 -5.57
CA ILE A 33 5.51 -11.65 -4.69
C ILE A 33 6.59 -12.53 -5.29
N PRO A 34 7.81 -12.00 -5.49
CA PRO A 34 8.96 -12.79 -5.94
C PRO A 34 9.31 -13.91 -4.96
N ASN A 35 9.75 -15.05 -5.48
CA ASN A 35 10.29 -16.18 -4.70
C ASN A 35 9.34 -16.80 -3.66
N ILE A 36 8.03 -16.56 -3.74
CA ILE A 36 7.05 -17.20 -2.88
C ILE A 36 6.56 -18.54 -3.45
N ALA A 37 6.62 -18.74 -4.77
CA ALA A 37 6.31 -20.00 -5.42
C ALA A 37 7.24 -21.13 -4.93
N GLY A 38 6.69 -22.35 -4.77
CA GLY A 38 7.40 -23.50 -4.21
C GLY A 38 7.47 -23.52 -2.69
N ARG A 39 6.99 -22.47 -2.01
CA ARG A 39 6.83 -22.44 -0.54
C ARG A 39 5.49 -23.06 -0.13
N ARG A 40 5.23 -23.11 1.15
CA ARG A 40 3.94 -23.55 1.71
C ARG A 40 3.42 -22.53 2.71
N TYR A 41 2.12 -22.29 2.70
CA TYR A 41 1.45 -21.62 3.81
C TYR A 41 1.55 -22.54 5.04
N PRO A 42 2.13 -22.07 6.16
CA PRO A 42 2.59 -22.97 7.23
C PRO A 42 1.44 -23.62 8.00
N THR A 43 1.66 -24.85 8.47
CA THR A 43 0.70 -25.64 9.26
C THR A 43 0.20 -24.90 10.50
N ALA A 44 1.09 -24.16 11.17
CA ALA A 44 0.74 -23.38 12.35
C ALA A 44 -0.34 -22.30 12.10
N LEU A 45 -0.44 -21.80 10.87
CA LEU A 45 -1.45 -20.83 10.46
C LEU A 45 -2.62 -21.49 9.71
N ALA A 46 -2.36 -22.57 8.98
CA ALA A 46 -3.37 -23.27 8.20
C ALA A 46 -4.36 -24.06 9.09
N GLY A 47 -3.92 -24.51 10.25
CA GLY A 47 -4.75 -25.25 11.21
C GLY A 47 -4.82 -26.77 10.95
N PRO A 48 -5.55 -27.51 11.80
CA PRO A 48 -5.50 -28.99 11.85
C PRO A 48 -6.01 -29.68 10.59
N GLY A 49 -6.79 -29.01 9.76
CA GLY A 49 -7.23 -29.54 8.46
C GLY A 49 -6.11 -29.61 7.41
N TYR A 50 -4.93 -29.04 7.70
CA TYR A 50 -3.81 -28.91 6.77
C TYR A 50 -2.48 -29.33 7.44
N PRO A 51 -2.29 -30.61 7.76
CA PRO A 51 -1.12 -31.09 8.52
C PRO A 51 0.22 -30.84 7.82
N ASP A 52 0.20 -30.73 6.49
CA ASP A 52 1.39 -30.43 5.68
C ASP A 52 1.45 -28.96 5.22
N GLY A 53 0.55 -28.10 5.72
CA GLY A 53 0.34 -26.75 5.19
C GLY A 53 -0.26 -26.77 3.78
N ILE A 54 -0.37 -25.57 3.14
CA ILE A 54 -0.97 -25.45 1.82
C ILE A 54 0.10 -25.03 0.80
N PRO A 55 0.27 -25.75 -0.33
CA PRO A 55 1.29 -25.41 -1.33
C PRO A 55 1.00 -24.06 -2.00
N ILE A 56 2.06 -23.36 -2.38
CA ILE A 56 2.02 -22.11 -3.15
C ILE A 56 2.68 -22.40 -4.50
N GLU A 57 1.90 -22.43 -5.56
CA GLU A 57 2.31 -22.85 -6.90
C GLU A 57 2.40 -21.64 -7.84
N PRO A 58 3.11 -21.71 -8.97
CA PRO A 58 3.11 -20.63 -9.95
C PRO A 58 1.73 -20.41 -10.59
N GLU A 59 1.25 -19.18 -10.71
CA GLU A 59 -0.03 -18.85 -11.37
C GLU A 59 -0.02 -19.21 -12.87
N ALA A 60 1.14 -19.24 -13.48
CA ALA A 60 1.28 -19.67 -14.87
C ALA A 60 0.72 -21.08 -15.12
N ASP A 61 0.75 -21.94 -14.08
CA ASP A 61 0.28 -23.33 -14.12
C ASP A 61 -1.23 -23.48 -13.77
N LEU A 62 -2.01 -22.41 -13.74
CA LEU A 62 -3.38 -22.36 -13.23
C LEU A 62 -4.26 -23.51 -13.74
N GLU A 63 -4.32 -23.72 -15.05
CA GLU A 63 -5.18 -24.75 -15.68
C GLU A 63 -4.73 -26.15 -15.28
N ARG A 64 -3.41 -26.39 -15.29
CA ARG A 64 -2.83 -27.69 -14.87
C ARG A 64 -3.13 -27.98 -13.40
N LEU A 65 -3.07 -26.96 -12.55
CA LEU A 65 -3.36 -27.09 -11.11
C LEU A 65 -4.85 -27.37 -10.87
N ILE A 66 -5.76 -26.67 -11.56
CA ILE A 66 -7.20 -26.90 -11.46
C ILE A 66 -7.52 -28.36 -11.79
N GLN A 67 -7.03 -28.84 -12.93
CA GLN A 67 -7.29 -30.21 -13.40
C GLN A 67 -6.60 -31.26 -12.51
N GLY A 68 -5.32 -31.07 -12.18
CA GLY A 68 -4.52 -32.01 -11.43
C GLY A 68 -4.92 -32.15 -9.97
N LEU A 69 -5.42 -31.07 -9.35
CA LEU A 69 -5.88 -31.05 -7.96
C LEU A 69 -7.39 -31.17 -7.82
N HIS A 70 -8.11 -31.32 -8.94
CA HIS A 70 -9.58 -31.38 -8.99
C HIS A 70 -10.23 -30.21 -8.25
N ALA A 71 -9.77 -28.97 -8.52
CA ALA A 71 -10.30 -27.79 -7.86
C ALA A 71 -11.63 -27.35 -8.50
N ASP A 72 -12.72 -27.40 -7.72
CA ASP A 72 -14.06 -27.01 -8.18
C ASP A 72 -14.20 -25.48 -8.29
N VAL A 73 -13.47 -24.71 -7.46
CA VAL A 73 -13.57 -23.26 -7.38
C VAL A 73 -12.18 -22.61 -7.35
N ALA A 74 -12.01 -21.60 -8.18
CA ALA A 74 -10.87 -20.69 -8.21
C ALA A 74 -11.27 -19.33 -7.62
N VAL A 75 -10.70 -18.96 -6.48
CA VAL A 75 -11.03 -17.73 -5.74
C VAL A 75 -9.99 -16.68 -6.03
N PHE A 76 -10.32 -15.64 -6.77
CA PHE A 76 -9.39 -14.54 -7.03
C PHE A 76 -9.23 -13.65 -5.80
N SER A 77 -7.99 -13.36 -5.40
CA SER A 77 -7.71 -12.76 -4.10
C SER A 77 -6.52 -11.81 -4.06
N TYR A 78 -6.14 -11.16 -5.16
CA TYR A 78 -5.13 -10.09 -5.13
C TYR A 78 -5.62 -8.80 -5.80
N SER A 79 -4.87 -7.73 -5.64
CA SER A 79 -5.32 -6.37 -5.94
C SER A 79 -4.42 -5.67 -6.96
N ASP A 80 -4.84 -4.46 -7.36
CA ASP A 80 -4.14 -3.53 -8.25
C ASP A 80 -3.92 -4.04 -9.69
N VAL A 81 -4.91 -4.75 -10.19
CA VAL A 81 -4.94 -5.28 -11.56
C VAL A 81 -6.16 -4.78 -12.32
N SER A 82 -6.07 -4.75 -13.65
CA SER A 82 -7.21 -4.35 -14.49
C SER A 82 -8.37 -5.35 -14.41
N HIS A 83 -9.60 -4.89 -14.62
CA HIS A 83 -10.75 -5.77 -14.75
C HIS A 83 -10.57 -6.78 -15.88
N GLU A 84 -9.89 -6.39 -16.97
CA GLU A 84 -9.54 -7.28 -18.08
C GLU A 84 -8.65 -8.44 -17.60
N HIS A 85 -7.64 -8.17 -16.78
CA HIS A 85 -6.80 -9.22 -16.19
C HIS A 85 -7.61 -10.21 -15.35
N VAL A 86 -8.51 -9.70 -14.50
CA VAL A 86 -9.40 -10.54 -13.67
C VAL A 86 -10.26 -11.43 -14.56
N MET A 87 -10.84 -10.90 -15.65
CA MET A 87 -11.68 -11.66 -16.56
C MET A 87 -10.90 -12.65 -17.42
N HIS A 88 -9.63 -12.38 -17.76
CA HIS A 88 -8.76 -13.37 -18.40
C HIS A 88 -8.47 -14.55 -17.47
N LEU A 89 -8.19 -14.30 -16.18
CA LEU A 89 -8.01 -15.38 -15.19
C LEU A 89 -9.30 -16.16 -14.98
N ALA A 90 -10.46 -15.47 -14.93
CA ALA A 90 -11.76 -16.12 -14.87
C ALA A 90 -11.97 -17.05 -16.07
N SER A 91 -11.66 -16.60 -17.28
CA SER A 91 -11.79 -17.41 -18.51
C SER A 91 -10.89 -18.64 -18.49
N ARG A 92 -9.66 -18.50 -17.98
CA ARG A 92 -8.72 -19.61 -17.81
C ARG A 92 -9.26 -20.64 -16.79
N ALA A 93 -9.75 -20.17 -15.63
CA ALA A 93 -10.32 -21.06 -14.62
C ALA A 93 -11.56 -21.81 -15.14
N LEU A 94 -12.50 -21.10 -15.78
CA LEU A 94 -13.71 -21.69 -16.37
C LEU A 94 -13.38 -22.71 -17.47
N SER A 95 -12.41 -22.40 -18.34
CA SER A 95 -11.99 -23.35 -19.39
C SER A 95 -11.31 -24.61 -18.83
N ALA A 96 -10.72 -24.53 -17.65
CA ALA A 96 -10.14 -25.67 -16.94
C ALA A 96 -11.17 -26.47 -16.12
N GLY A 97 -12.41 -25.98 -15.99
CA GLY A 97 -13.54 -26.68 -15.35
C GLY A 97 -13.84 -26.21 -13.92
N ALA A 98 -13.22 -25.14 -13.42
CA ALA A 98 -13.50 -24.57 -12.10
C ALA A 98 -14.43 -23.36 -12.20
N ASP A 99 -15.31 -23.16 -11.21
CA ASP A 99 -16.01 -21.91 -11.01
C ASP A 99 -15.03 -20.79 -10.61
N PHE A 100 -15.38 -19.54 -10.93
CA PHE A 100 -14.57 -18.37 -10.54
C PHE A 100 -15.30 -17.50 -9.53
N LEU A 101 -14.64 -17.17 -8.43
CA LEU A 101 -15.26 -16.48 -7.30
C LEU A 101 -14.44 -15.25 -6.86
N LEU A 102 -15.16 -14.13 -6.64
CA LEU A 102 -14.70 -12.94 -5.92
C LEU A 102 -15.42 -12.86 -4.58
N LEU A 103 -14.65 -12.79 -3.48
CA LEU A 103 -15.23 -12.64 -2.14
C LEU A 103 -15.47 -11.15 -1.84
N GLY A 104 -16.70 -10.83 -1.46
CA GLY A 104 -17.08 -9.48 -1.06
C GLY A 104 -16.74 -9.15 0.42
N PRO A 105 -16.83 -7.88 0.80
CA PRO A 105 -16.48 -7.38 2.15
C PRO A 105 -17.21 -8.12 3.29
N ARG A 106 -18.48 -8.47 3.10
CA ARG A 106 -19.29 -9.18 4.13
C ARG A 106 -18.65 -10.48 4.62
N HIS A 107 -17.87 -11.15 3.75
CA HIS A 107 -17.23 -12.42 4.05
C HIS A 107 -15.80 -12.30 4.54
N THR A 108 -15.20 -11.11 4.39
CA THR A 108 -13.76 -10.94 4.56
C THR A 108 -13.36 -9.86 5.55
N MET A 109 -14.28 -8.97 5.96
CA MET A 109 -13.98 -7.93 6.94
C MET A 109 -14.25 -8.40 8.36
N LEU A 110 -13.29 -8.17 9.25
CA LEU A 110 -13.39 -8.43 10.70
C LEU A 110 -13.97 -7.21 11.41
N LYS A 111 -14.81 -7.45 12.42
CA LYS A 111 -15.39 -6.38 13.23
C LYS A 111 -14.47 -6.05 14.40
N ALA A 112 -14.06 -4.79 14.50
CA ALA A 112 -13.33 -4.23 15.63
C ALA A 112 -14.25 -3.87 16.80
N ARG A 113 -13.65 -3.65 17.97
CA ARG A 113 -14.32 -3.16 19.19
C ARG A 113 -14.13 -1.65 19.38
N VAL A 114 -13.13 -1.10 18.70
CA VAL A 114 -12.84 0.34 18.65
C VAL A 114 -13.17 0.86 17.24
N PRO A 115 -13.41 2.15 17.06
CA PRO A 115 -13.67 2.72 15.75
C PRO A 115 -12.54 2.45 14.75
N VAL A 116 -12.89 2.27 13.48
CA VAL A 116 -11.96 2.01 12.39
C VAL A 116 -12.09 3.09 11.32
N ILE A 117 -11.01 3.76 11.02
CA ILE A 117 -10.88 4.60 9.83
C ILE A 117 -10.03 3.82 8.82
N ALA A 118 -10.54 3.64 7.60
CA ALA A 118 -9.78 3.00 6.54
C ALA A 118 -9.39 4.02 5.46
N VAL A 119 -8.10 4.01 5.09
CA VAL A 119 -7.60 4.76 3.94
C VAL A 119 -7.24 3.78 2.85
N CYS A 120 -7.97 3.86 1.73
CA CYS A 120 -7.74 3.07 0.53
C CYS A 120 -7.37 3.96 -0.65
N ALA A 121 -7.03 3.37 -1.77
CA ALA A 121 -6.78 4.09 -3.01
C ALA A 121 -7.28 3.32 -4.22
N ALA A 122 -7.66 4.04 -5.29
CA ALA A 122 -8.05 3.41 -6.55
C ALA A 122 -6.86 2.74 -7.25
N ARG A 123 -5.62 3.24 -7.04
CA ARG A 123 -4.37 2.72 -7.61
C ARG A 123 -3.18 2.96 -6.69
N THR A 124 -2.17 2.10 -6.78
CA THR A 124 -0.85 2.32 -6.15
C THR A 124 -0.26 3.66 -6.63
N GLY A 125 0.36 4.39 -5.71
CA GLY A 125 0.95 5.70 -5.99
C GLY A 125 -0.06 6.87 -6.04
N SER A 126 -1.37 6.68 -5.73
CA SER A 126 -2.35 7.77 -5.69
C SER A 126 -2.16 8.73 -4.50
N GLY A 127 -1.43 8.30 -3.45
CA GLY A 127 -1.17 9.14 -2.28
C GLY A 127 -1.80 8.63 -0.97
N LYS A 128 -2.11 7.34 -0.91
CA LYS A 128 -2.70 6.68 0.27
C LYS A 128 -1.89 6.93 1.54
N SER A 129 -0.59 6.63 1.54
CA SER A 129 0.27 6.72 2.73
C SER A 129 0.41 8.15 3.27
N GLN A 130 0.45 9.18 2.41
CA GLN A 130 0.44 10.58 2.87
C GLN A 130 -0.91 10.97 3.47
N THR A 131 -2.02 10.47 2.91
CA THR A 131 -3.37 10.66 3.47
C THR A 131 -3.47 10.01 4.85
N THR A 132 -2.99 8.78 5.01
CA THR A 132 -2.94 8.10 6.32
C THR A 132 -2.16 8.91 7.35
N ARG A 133 -0.99 9.45 6.98
CA ARG A 133 -0.21 10.30 7.88
C ARG A 133 -0.95 11.58 8.27
N ARG A 134 -1.67 12.19 7.33
CA ARG A 134 -2.47 13.39 7.59
C ARG A 134 -3.65 13.10 8.51
N VAL A 135 -4.39 12.01 8.25
CA VAL A 135 -5.49 11.56 9.12
C VAL A 135 -4.99 11.28 10.53
N ALA A 136 -3.87 10.54 10.67
CA ALA A 136 -3.28 10.27 11.98
C ALA A 136 -2.89 11.56 12.73
N ALA A 137 -2.25 12.52 12.05
CA ALA A 137 -1.91 13.81 12.66
C ALA A 137 -3.14 14.58 13.14
N LEU A 138 -4.21 14.63 12.33
CA LEU A 138 -5.47 15.29 12.70
C LEU A 138 -6.18 14.64 13.90
N LEU A 139 -6.04 13.33 14.08
CA LEU A 139 -6.54 12.61 15.25
C LEU A 139 -5.70 12.94 16.49
N GLU A 140 -4.37 12.94 16.36
CA GLU A 140 -3.43 13.25 17.44
C GLU A 140 -3.58 14.70 17.93
N GLU A 141 -3.82 15.67 17.02
CA GLU A 141 -4.15 17.06 17.35
C GLU A 141 -5.41 17.18 18.26
N ARG A 142 -6.28 16.17 18.24
CA ARG A 142 -7.48 16.07 19.07
C ARG A 142 -7.30 15.18 20.29
N GLY A 143 -6.07 14.75 20.57
CA GLY A 143 -5.75 13.88 21.71
C GLY A 143 -6.21 12.43 21.52
N ILE A 144 -6.54 12.01 20.29
CA ILE A 144 -6.95 10.65 19.97
C ILE A 144 -5.71 9.87 19.48
N HIS A 145 -5.48 8.69 20.05
CA HIS A 145 -4.31 7.87 19.75
C HIS A 145 -4.62 6.83 18.65
N PRO A 146 -4.17 7.05 17.39
CA PRO A 146 -4.35 6.08 16.32
C PRO A 146 -3.28 5.00 16.36
N VAL A 147 -3.68 3.74 16.16
CA VAL A 147 -2.76 2.63 15.85
C VAL A 147 -2.96 2.24 14.39
N VAL A 148 -1.87 2.21 13.64
CA VAL A 148 -1.90 1.95 12.20
C VAL A 148 -1.76 0.46 11.93
N VAL A 149 -2.62 -0.10 11.10
CA VAL A 149 -2.53 -1.48 10.63
C VAL A 149 -2.20 -1.50 9.15
N ARG A 150 -1.10 -2.16 8.82
CA ARG A 150 -0.57 -2.29 7.46
C ARG A 150 -0.65 -3.71 6.96
N HIS A 151 -0.56 -3.83 5.65
CA HIS A 151 -0.44 -5.10 4.96
C HIS A 151 1.02 -5.57 5.00
N PRO A 152 1.32 -6.84 5.33
CA PRO A 152 2.67 -7.35 5.24
C PRO A 152 3.01 -7.74 3.80
N MET A 153 4.29 -7.75 3.53
CA MET A 153 4.84 -8.45 2.39
C MET A 153 5.55 -9.72 2.92
N PRO A 154 4.99 -10.93 2.77
CA PRO A 154 5.50 -12.13 3.44
C PRO A 154 6.74 -12.70 2.74
N TYR A 155 7.79 -11.89 2.63
CA TYR A 155 9.06 -12.30 2.04
C TYR A 155 9.83 -13.26 2.94
N GLY A 156 9.71 -13.09 4.25
CA GLY A 156 10.38 -13.89 5.28
C GLY A 156 9.65 -15.19 5.63
N ASP A 157 9.83 -15.62 6.88
CA ASP A 157 9.10 -16.76 7.45
C ASP A 157 7.66 -16.34 7.79
N ILE A 158 6.69 -16.85 7.03
CA ILE A 158 5.27 -16.51 7.15
C ILE A 158 4.73 -16.79 8.58
N ALA A 159 5.23 -17.84 9.25
CA ALA A 159 4.79 -18.18 10.59
C ALA A 159 5.30 -17.18 11.64
N GLN A 160 6.51 -16.68 11.48
CA GLN A 160 7.07 -15.62 12.35
C GLN A 160 6.41 -14.26 12.07
N GLN A 161 5.96 -14.05 10.85
CA GLN A 161 5.23 -12.84 10.44
C GLN A 161 3.72 -12.90 10.76
N ALA A 162 3.25 -13.82 11.62
CA ALA A 162 1.84 -13.91 11.99
C ALA A 162 1.30 -12.59 12.56
N VAL A 163 2.01 -12.00 13.52
CA VAL A 163 1.75 -10.69 14.11
C VAL A 163 3.07 -10.00 14.37
N GLN A 164 3.24 -8.79 13.85
CA GLN A 164 4.40 -7.94 14.09
C GLN A 164 3.93 -6.58 14.60
N ARG A 165 4.55 -6.09 15.67
CA ARG A 165 4.31 -4.78 16.25
C ARG A 165 5.58 -3.95 16.14
N PHE A 166 5.45 -2.75 15.63
CA PHE A 166 6.52 -1.79 15.47
C PHE A 166 6.16 -0.52 16.24
N ALA A 167 6.99 -0.12 17.19
CA ALA A 167 6.83 1.10 17.99
C ALA A 167 8.02 2.04 17.85
N VAL A 168 9.19 1.50 17.56
CA VAL A 168 10.44 2.24 17.39
C VAL A 168 11.21 1.76 16.16
N LEU A 169 12.12 2.58 15.65
CA LEU A 169 12.87 2.25 14.42
C LEU A 169 13.69 0.96 14.51
N SER A 170 14.17 0.59 15.71
CA SER A 170 14.91 -0.66 15.93
C SER A 170 14.06 -1.92 15.70
N ASP A 171 12.74 -1.81 15.78
CA ASP A 171 11.84 -2.94 15.52
C ASP A 171 11.89 -3.35 14.05
N LEU A 172 12.17 -2.41 13.14
CA LEU A 172 12.37 -2.70 11.72
C LEU A 172 13.56 -3.66 11.50
N ASP A 173 14.65 -3.46 12.23
CA ASP A 173 15.82 -4.31 12.16
C ASP A 173 15.57 -5.66 12.85
N HIS A 174 14.89 -5.64 13.99
CA HIS A 174 14.52 -6.84 14.74
C HIS A 174 13.64 -7.81 13.91
N HIS A 175 12.69 -7.27 13.17
CA HIS A 175 11.79 -8.04 12.30
C HIS A 175 12.36 -8.31 10.90
N HIS A 176 13.59 -7.88 10.61
CA HIS A 176 14.25 -8.07 9.31
C HIS A 176 13.39 -7.61 8.11
N VAL A 177 12.73 -6.46 8.25
CA VAL A 177 11.87 -5.93 7.21
C VAL A 177 12.66 -5.53 5.96
N THR A 178 12.05 -5.71 4.79
CA THR A 178 12.61 -5.33 3.49
C THR A 178 12.63 -3.80 3.32
N ILE A 179 13.29 -3.31 2.25
CA ILE A 179 13.25 -1.88 1.91
C ILE A 179 11.81 -1.42 1.68
N GLU A 180 11.01 -2.21 0.99
CA GLU A 180 9.62 -1.87 0.69
C GLU A 180 8.73 -1.80 1.94
N GLU A 181 8.88 -2.74 2.87
CA GLU A 181 8.21 -2.65 4.17
C GLU A 181 8.67 -1.42 4.96
N ARG A 182 9.97 -1.04 4.87
CA ARG A 182 10.46 0.20 5.49
C ARG A 182 9.83 1.45 4.88
N GLU A 183 9.62 1.48 3.57
CA GLU A 183 8.92 2.59 2.89
C GLU A 183 7.54 2.85 3.50
N GLU A 184 6.89 1.78 3.92
CA GLU A 184 5.57 1.80 4.49
C GLU A 184 5.54 2.13 5.99
N TYR A 185 6.50 1.63 6.79
CA TYR A 185 6.46 1.71 8.26
C TYR A 185 7.30 2.86 8.81
N GLU A 186 8.50 3.09 8.26
CA GLU A 186 9.46 4.06 8.81
C GLU A 186 8.91 5.48 8.96
N PRO A 187 8.14 6.06 8.01
CA PRO A 187 7.56 7.39 8.17
C PRO A 187 6.59 7.50 9.35
N LEU A 188 5.83 6.43 9.63
CA LEU A 188 4.89 6.38 10.77
C LEU A 188 5.64 6.28 12.09
N LEU A 189 6.65 5.42 12.17
CA LEU A 189 7.49 5.26 13.37
C LEU A 189 8.28 6.53 13.69
N ARG A 190 8.77 7.24 12.68
CA ARG A 190 9.43 8.54 12.87
C ARG A 190 8.51 9.61 13.44
N ALA A 191 7.21 9.49 13.20
CA ALA A 191 6.18 10.33 13.81
C ALA A 191 5.71 9.81 15.18
N GLY A 192 6.34 8.78 15.74
CA GLY A 192 6.02 8.22 17.06
C GLY A 192 4.79 7.30 17.07
N ARG A 193 4.32 6.84 15.91
CA ARG A 193 3.10 6.03 15.79
C ARG A 193 3.41 4.55 15.85
N VAL A 194 2.51 3.78 16.46
CA VAL A 194 2.58 2.32 16.48
C VAL A 194 2.01 1.75 15.18
N VAL A 195 2.71 0.77 14.61
CA VAL A 195 2.29 0.06 13.40
C VAL A 195 2.19 -1.43 13.69
N TYR A 196 1.10 -2.03 13.26
CA TYR A 196 0.92 -3.48 13.21
C TYR A 196 0.92 -3.96 11.77
N ALA A 197 1.58 -5.08 11.53
CA ALA A 197 1.54 -5.80 10.27
C ALA A 197 1.60 -7.30 10.54
N GLY A 198 1.24 -8.12 9.57
CA GLY A 198 1.34 -9.57 9.71
C GLY A 198 0.31 -10.32 8.86
N VAL A 199 0.28 -11.63 9.02
CA VAL A 199 -0.55 -12.53 8.19
C VAL A 199 -1.87 -12.90 8.88
N ASP A 200 -1.93 -12.87 10.21
CA ASP A 200 -3.11 -13.22 10.99
C ASP A 200 -3.83 -11.96 11.51
N TYR A 201 -4.72 -11.39 10.68
CA TYR A 201 -5.39 -10.14 10.99
C TYR A 201 -6.42 -10.22 12.12
N GLU A 202 -6.92 -11.39 12.46
CA GLU A 202 -7.76 -11.54 13.65
C GLU A 202 -6.91 -11.33 14.92
N ARG A 203 -5.74 -11.93 14.99
CA ARG A 203 -4.81 -11.71 16.10
C ARG A 203 -4.29 -10.28 16.14
N ILE A 204 -3.88 -9.72 15.00
CA ILE A 204 -3.46 -8.32 14.87
C ILE A 204 -4.55 -7.40 15.42
N LEU A 205 -5.80 -7.60 15.00
CA LEU A 205 -6.93 -6.81 15.45
C LEU A 205 -7.06 -6.85 16.97
N ARG A 206 -7.02 -8.06 17.59
CA ARG A 206 -7.19 -8.22 19.05
C ARG A 206 -6.03 -7.63 19.85
N GLU A 207 -4.84 -7.56 19.30
CA GLU A 207 -3.68 -6.92 19.94
C GLU A 207 -3.73 -5.40 19.78
N ALA A 208 -3.97 -4.90 18.57
CA ALA A 208 -4.02 -3.47 18.28
C ALA A 208 -5.15 -2.72 19.01
N GLU A 209 -6.33 -3.34 19.15
CA GLU A 209 -7.48 -2.79 19.89
C GLU A 209 -7.18 -2.47 21.37
N ARG A 210 -6.12 -3.06 21.95
CA ARG A 210 -5.80 -2.87 23.38
C ARG A 210 -5.07 -1.56 23.67
N GLU A 211 -4.46 -0.98 22.64
CA GLU A 211 -3.67 0.24 22.78
C GLU A 211 -4.15 1.38 21.85
N ALA A 212 -5.21 1.17 21.08
CA ALA A 212 -5.74 2.15 20.15
C ALA A 212 -7.03 2.78 20.66
N ASP A 213 -7.17 4.10 20.53
CA ASP A 213 -8.47 4.76 20.57
C ASP A 213 -9.21 4.58 19.24
N VAL A 214 -8.46 4.60 18.13
CA VAL A 214 -8.91 4.38 16.75
C VAL A 214 -7.93 3.49 16.02
N LEU A 215 -8.41 2.49 15.30
CA LEU A 215 -7.62 1.75 14.35
C LEU A 215 -7.61 2.48 13.00
N LEU A 216 -6.42 2.73 12.48
CA LEU A 216 -6.23 3.34 11.18
C LEU A 216 -5.73 2.28 10.19
N TRP A 217 -6.65 1.74 9.37
CA TRP A 217 -6.29 0.82 8.31
C TRP A 217 -5.64 1.57 7.16
N ASP A 218 -4.38 1.27 6.91
CA ASP A 218 -3.62 1.79 5.77
C ASP A 218 -3.25 0.68 4.76
N GLY A 219 -3.69 -0.53 4.99
CA GLY A 219 -3.62 -1.65 4.06
C GLY A 219 -2.35 -1.75 3.22
N GLY A 220 -2.39 -2.58 2.20
CA GLY A 220 -1.37 -2.69 1.16
C GLY A 220 -1.93 -2.23 -0.19
N ASN A 221 -1.30 -2.63 -1.29
CA ASN A 221 -1.60 -2.30 -2.68
C ASN A 221 -3.09 -2.19 -3.03
N ASN A 222 -3.73 -1.08 -2.64
CA ASN A 222 -5.13 -0.71 -2.97
C ASN A 222 -6.17 -1.78 -2.67
N ASP A 223 -5.95 -2.54 -1.62
CA ASP A 223 -6.87 -3.58 -1.22
C ASP A 223 -8.10 -3.02 -0.50
N MET A 224 -9.20 -3.76 -0.51
CA MET A 224 -10.32 -3.48 0.38
C MET A 224 -9.88 -3.63 1.84
N PRO A 225 -10.44 -2.88 2.79
CA PRO A 225 -10.11 -3.05 4.20
C PRO A 225 -10.35 -4.48 4.67
N PHE A 226 -9.50 -4.95 5.62
CA PHE A 226 -9.71 -6.24 6.30
C PHE A 226 -10.57 -6.08 7.56
N PHE A 227 -10.78 -4.85 7.99
CA PHE A 227 -11.67 -4.50 9.10
C PHE A 227 -12.88 -3.72 8.57
N VAL A 228 -14.03 -3.90 9.19
CA VAL A 228 -15.23 -3.12 8.88
C VAL A 228 -14.94 -1.66 9.24
N PRO A 229 -14.87 -0.74 8.27
CA PRO A 229 -14.61 0.65 8.56
C PRO A 229 -15.88 1.37 9.05
N ASP A 230 -15.72 2.26 10.02
CA ASP A 230 -16.73 3.25 10.41
C ASP A 230 -16.60 4.54 9.57
N LEU A 231 -15.41 4.75 8.97
CA LEU A 231 -15.14 5.77 7.96
C LEU A 231 -14.18 5.22 6.90
N LEU A 232 -14.61 5.18 5.65
CA LEU A 232 -13.79 4.79 4.51
C LEU A 232 -13.41 5.99 3.66
N ILE A 233 -12.11 6.29 3.59
CA ILE A 233 -11.53 7.33 2.75
C ILE A 233 -10.82 6.67 1.56
N THR A 234 -11.16 7.05 0.34
CA THR A 234 -10.51 6.51 -0.87
C THR A 234 -9.80 7.61 -1.65
N VAL A 235 -8.53 7.37 -2.02
CA VAL A 235 -7.71 8.33 -2.77
C VAL A 235 -7.71 7.99 -4.25
N VAL A 236 -7.95 9.00 -5.08
CA VAL A 236 -7.95 8.93 -6.55
C VAL A 236 -6.87 9.86 -7.12
N ASP A 237 -6.18 9.42 -8.17
CA ASP A 237 -5.15 10.16 -8.88
C ASP A 237 -5.73 10.71 -10.20
N PRO A 238 -5.85 12.03 -10.40
CA PRO A 238 -6.41 12.61 -11.61
C PRO A 238 -5.60 12.31 -12.87
N HIS A 239 -4.29 12.07 -12.77
CA HIS A 239 -3.47 11.64 -13.90
C HIS A 239 -3.89 10.27 -14.48
N ARG A 240 -4.69 9.49 -13.71
CA ARG A 240 -5.19 8.15 -14.06
C ARG A 240 -6.64 8.01 -13.63
N ALA A 241 -7.45 9.03 -13.85
CA ALA A 241 -8.82 9.11 -13.34
C ALA A 241 -9.70 7.92 -13.78
N ASP A 242 -9.53 7.45 -15.00
CA ASP A 242 -10.25 6.30 -15.57
C ASP A 242 -9.91 4.98 -14.88
N HIS A 243 -8.72 4.86 -14.27
CA HIS A 243 -8.34 3.66 -13.53
C HIS A 243 -9.26 3.40 -12.32
N ALA A 244 -9.91 4.43 -11.77
CA ALA A 244 -10.91 4.26 -10.71
C ALA A 244 -12.08 3.37 -11.11
N ALA A 245 -12.40 3.29 -12.41
CA ALA A 245 -13.48 2.47 -12.97
C ALA A 245 -13.00 1.19 -13.66
N HIS A 246 -11.68 0.97 -13.81
CA HIS A 246 -11.15 -0.13 -14.62
C HIS A 246 -10.19 -1.06 -13.88
N TYR A 247 -9.97 -0.83 -12.57
CA TYR A 247 -9.05 -1.64 -11.76
C TYR A 247 -9.73 -2.27 -10.55
N HIS A 248 -9.34 -3.52 -10.26
CA HIS A 248 -9.79 -4.28 -9.09
C HIS A 248 -8.76 -4.16 -7.95
N PRO A 249 -9.21 -3.92 -6.71
CA PRO A 249 -10.55 -3.54 -6.26
C PRO A 249 -10.77 -2.00 -6.21
N GLY A 250 -9.99 -1.21 -6.97
CA GLY A 250 -10.08 0.25 -6.99
C GLY A 250 -11.50 0.77 -7.16
N GLU A 251 -12.26 0.23 -8.14
CA GLU A 251 -13.66 0.60 -8.32
C GLU A 251 -14.51 0.25 -7.09
N THR A 252 -14.27 -0.89 -6.47
CA THR A 252 -15.04 -1.32 -5.30
C THR A 252 -14.84 -0.35 -4.13
N VAL A 253 -13.60 0.05 -3.83
CA VAL A 253 -13.33 0.98 -2.71
C VAL A 253 -13.82 2.39 -3.01
N VAL A 254 -13.81 2.84 -4.26
CA VAL A 254 -14.43 4.12 -4.65
C VAL A 254 -15.95 4.09 -4.43
N ARG A 255 -16.63 3.02 -4.82
CA ARG A 255 -18.08 2.85 -4.62
C ARG A 255 -18.49 2.75 -3.15
N MET A 256 -17.62 2.25 -2.29
CA MET A 256 -17.86 2.08 -0.86
C MET A 256 -17.48 3.29 -0.02
N ALA A 257 -16.71 4.24 -0.57
CA ALA A 257 -16.13 5.33 0.19
C ALA A 257 -17.16 6.30 0.75
N ASP A 258 -16.97 6.75 2.00
CA ASP A 258 -17.68 7.86 2.63
C ASP A 258 -17.09 9.20 2.20
N ALA A 259 -15.75 9.22 1.99
CA ALA A 259 -15.04 10.38 1.45
C ALA A 259 -14.04 9.96 0.38
N ILE A 260 -13.91 10.78 -0.66
CA ILE A 260 -12.98 10.56 -1.77
C ILE A 260 -12.05 11.75 -1.90
N ILE A 261 -10.75 11.49 -1.90
CA ILE A 261 -9.72 12.52 -2.09
C ILE A 261 -9.22 12.45 -3.52
N ILE A 262 -9.46 13.48 -4.32
CA ILE A 262 -8.79 13.69 -5.60
C ILE A 262 -7.47 14.39 -5.30
N ASN A 263 -6.39 13.61 -5.26
CA ASN A 263 -5.07 14.07 -4.86
C ASN A 263 -4.25 14.58 -6.05
N LYS A 264 -3.10 15.25 -5.80
CA LYS A 264 -2.16 15.75 -6.82
C LYS A 264 -2.79 16.74 -7.83
N VAL A 265 -3.80 17.50 -7.41
CA VAL A 265 -4.42 18.48 -8.30
C VAL A 265 -3.48 19.64 -8.66
N ASP A 266 -2.41 19.84 -7.89
CA ASP A 266 -1.34 20.83 -8.15
C ASP A 266 -0.44 20.47 -9.35
N THR A 267 -0.45 19.20 -9.78
CA THR A 267 0.34 18.72 -10.93
C THR A 267 -0.52 18.27 -12.10
N ALA A 268 -1.83 18.07 -11.89
CA ALA A 268 -2.77 17.67 -12.92
C ALA A 268 -3.33 18.85 -13.70
N SER A 269 -3.67 18.63 -14.97
CA SER A 269 -4.36 19.61 -15.78
C SER A 269 -5.83 19.78 -15.35
N PRO A 270 -6.46 20.95 -15.64
CA PRO A 270 -7.89 21.14 -15.37
C PRO A 270 -8.80 20.06 -16.00
N ALA A 271 -8.41 19.54 -17.16
CA ALA A 271 -9.17 18.49 -17.85
C ALA A 271 -9.09 17.13 -17.12
N GLU A 272 -7.91 16.77 -16.60
CA GLU A 272 -7.73 15.55 -15.80
C GLU A 272 -8.51 15.64 -14.48
N ILE A 273 -8.47 16.80 -13.80
CA ILE A 273 -9.24 17.02 -12.57
C ILE A 273 -10.75 16.93 -12.86
N ALA A 274 -11.22 17.56 -13.95
CA ALA A 274 -12.63 17.47 -14.35
C ALA A 274 -13.06 16.02 -14.66
N THR A 275 -12.17 15.25 -15.30
CA THR A 275 -12.40 13.82 -15.56
C THR A 275 -12.48 13.04 -14.27
N ALA A 276 -11.58 13.27 -13.31
CA ALA A 276 -11.62 12.60 -12.01
C ALA A 276 -12.91 12.89 -11.25
N ARG A 277 -13.35 14.17 -11.20
CA ARG A 277 -14.64 14.56 -10.59
C ARG A 277 -15.82 13.84 -11.22
N ARG A 278 -15.84 13.76 -12.56
CA ARG A 278 -16.92 13.08 -13.28
C ARG A 278 -16.93 11.58 -12.96
N VAL A 279 -15.80 10.89 -13.08
CA VAL A 279 -15.69 9.45 -12.82
C VAL A 279 -16.09 9.13 -11.37
N VAL A 280 -15.60 9.89 -10.41
CA VAL A 280 -15.94 9.72 -8.99
C VAL A 280 -17.44 9.94 -8.76
N GLY A 281 -18.02 11.01 -9.34
CA GLY A 281 -19.44 11.31 -9.19
C GLY A 281 -20.36 10.25 -9.84
N GLU A 282 -19.92 9.62 -10.94
CA GLU A 282 -20.63 8.51 -11.57
C GLU A 282 -20.57 7.20 -10.74
N LEU A 283 -19.41 6.93 -10.12
CA LEU A 283 -19.21 5.73 -9.32
C LEU A 283 -19.83 5.84 -7.92
N ASN A 284 -19.73 7.00 -7.28
CA ASN A 284 -20.22 7.22 -5.92
C ASN A 284 -20.72 8.69 -5.73
N PRO A 285 -21.97 8.97 -6.07
CA PRO A 285 -22.55 10.31 -5.95
C PRO A 285 -22.79 10.76 -4.50
N HIS A 286 -22.62 9.88 -3.52
CA HIS A 286 -22.89 10.17 -2.11
C HIS A 286 -21.65 10.50 -1.30
N ALA A 287 -20.47 10.19 -1.81
CA ALA A 287 -19.22 10.46 -1.11
C ALA A 287 -18.93 11.96 -1.00
N THR A 288 -18.35 12.35 0.14
CA THR A 288 -17.78 13.68 0.29
C THR A 288 -16.48 13.77 -0.53
N VAL A 289 -16.43 14.63 -1.55
CA VAL A 289 -15.25 14.78 -2.42
C VAL A 289 -14.37 15.93 -1.90
N ILE A 290 -13.08 15.63 -1.68
CA ILE A 290 -12.04 16.57 -1.24
C ILE A 290 -10.99 16.65 -2.33
N GLU A 291 -10.55 17.87 -2.67
CA GLU A 291 -9.39 18.06 -3.53
C GLU A 291 -8.16 18.35 -2.71
N ALA A 292 -7.03 17.74 -3.10
CA ALA A 292 -5.78 17.90 -2.40
C ALA A 292 -4.59 18.01 -3.36
N ALA A 293 -3.66 18.87 -2.99
CA ALA A 293 -2.33 18.95 -3.57
C ALA A 293 -1.39 17.95 -2.90
N SER A 294 -0.30 17.65 -3.59
CA SER A 294 0.81 16.85 -3.06
C SER A 294 2.13 17.66 -3.16
N PRO A 295 2.26 18.75 -2.41
CA PRO A 295 3.43 19.61 -2.50
C PRO A 295 4.70 18.85 -2.17
N ILE A 296 5.73 19.10 -2.98
CA ILE A 296 7.04 18.44 -2.89
C ILE A 296 8.03 19.39 -2.24
N PHE A 297 8.70 18.90 -1.20
CA PHE A 297 9.72 19.59 -0.45
C PHE A 297 11.08 18.90 -0.62
N VAL A 298 12.11 19.68 -0.94
CA VAL A 298 13.49 19.19 -1.03
C VAL A 298 14.35 19.99 -0.07
N GLU A 299 14.95 19.33 0.90
CA GLU A 299 15.89 19.99 1.82
C GLU A 299 17.09 20.50 1.02
N GLY A 300 17.30 21.83 1.03
CA GLY A 300 18.35 22.44 0.23
C GLY A 300 18.13 22.35 -1.27
N GLY A 301 16.88 22.43 -1.76
CA GLY A 301 16.51 22.21 -3.17
C GLY A 301 17.34 22.94 -4.21
N ALA A 302 17.93 24.09 -3.87
CA ALA A 302 18.88 24.81 -4.74
C ALA A 302 20.11 23.97 -5.15
N VAL A 303 20.45 22.92 -4.40
CA VAL A 303 21.56 22.03 -4.71
C VAL A 303 21.33 21.19 -5.98
N LEU A 304 20.07 21.03 -6.42
CA LEU A 304 19.70 20.30 -7.64
C LEU A 304 20.01 21.11 -8.92
N ARG A 305 20.02 22.43 -8.77
CA ARG A 305 20.11 23.33 -9.93
C ARG A 305 21.41 23.09 -10.70
N HIS A 306 21.27 22.90 -12.01
CA HIS A 306 22.37 22.66 -12.93
C HIS A 306 23.22 21.40 -12.65
N LYS A 307 22.71 20.44 -11.85
CA LYS A 307 23.38 19.15 -11.61
C LYS A 307 22.84 18.05 -12.53
N ARG A 308 23.70 17.09 -12.83
CA ARG A 308 23.30 15.81 -13.40
C ARG A 308 22.85 14.93 -12.24
N VAL A 309 21.58 14.54 -12.24
CA VAL A 309 21.01 13.83 -11.10
C VAL A 309 20.58 12.41 -11.48
N LEU A 310 20.81 11.46 -10.57
CA LEU A 310 20.14 10.17 -10.59
C LEU A 310 18.91 10.25 -9.67
N VAL A 311 17.74 9.93 -10.18
CA VAL A 311 16.51 9.89 -9.39
C VAL A 311 16.23 8.46 -8.97
N VAL A 312 16.09 8.23 -7.66
CA VAL A 312 15.67 6.95 -7.06
C VAL A 312 14.25 7.13 -6.55
N GLU A 313 13.32 6.38 -7.07
CA GLU A 313 11.88 6.48 -6.77
C GLU A 313 11.39 5.31 -5.93
N ASP A 314 10.25 5.47 -5.32
CA ASP A 314 9.47 4.41 -4.67
C ASP A 314 9.24 3.26 -5.65
N GLY A 315 9.73 2.06 -5.30
CA GLY A 315 9.70 0.89 -6.17
C GLY A 315 8.30 0.52 -6.64
N PRO A 316 7.35 0.27 -5.74
CA PRO A 316 5.96 -0.05 -6.08
C PRO A 316 5.29 0.95 -7.02
N THR A 317 5.51 2.24 -6.81
CA THR A 317 4.92 3.30 -7.66
C THR A 317 5.34 3.20 -9.13
N VAL A 318 6.62 2.97 -9.39
CA VAL A 318 7.17 2.96 -10.76
C VAL A 318 7.23 1.57 -11.38
N THR A 319 6.86 0.53 -10.65
CA THR A 319 6.70 -0.85 -11.13
C THR A 319 5.21 -1.21 -11.24
N HIS A 320 4.65 -1.85 -10.22
CA HIS A 320 3.24 -2.29 -10.19
C HIS A 320 2.24 -1.14 -10.33
N GLY A 321 2.55 0.03 -9.79
CA GLY A 321 1.76 1.25 -9.94
C GLY A 321 1.69 1.78 -11.37
N GLY A 322 2.60 1.35 -12.26
CA GLY A 322 2.62 1.73 -13.66
C GLY A 322 2.90 3.20 -13.93
N MET A 323 3.45 3.94 -12.94
CA MET A 323 3.88 5.31 -13.12
C MET A 323 5.26 5.36 -13.77
N PRO A 324 5.49 6.21 -14.79
CA PRO A 324 6.82 6.34 -15.40
C PRO A 324 7.83 7.05 -14.48
N TYR A 325 7.37 7.77 -13.46
CA TYR A 325 8.18 8.52 -12.49
C TYR A 325 7.38 8.82 -11.22
N GLY A 326 8.05 9.29 -10.18
CA GLY A 326 7.47 9.71 -8.91
C GLY A 326 7.90 11.11 -8.48
N ALA A 327 7.92 11.35 -7.16
CA ALA A 327 8.18 12.66 -6.58
C ALA A 327 9.60 13.18 -6.81
N GLY A 328 10.59 12.29 -6.87
CA GLY A 328 11.98 12.64 -7.13
C GLY A 328 12.20 13.24 -8.51
N TRP A 329 11.56 12.67 -9.53
CA TRP A 329 11.60 13.19 -10.90
C TRP A 329 10.94 14.57 -11.00
N VAL A 330 9.76 14.73 -10.38
CA VAL A 330 9.05 16.01 -10.33
C VAL A 330 9.92 17.08 -9.64
N ALA A 331 10.57 16.72 -8.52
CA ALA A 331 11.51 17.59 -7.82
C ALA A 331 12.70 17.97 -8.72
N ALA A 332 13.33 17.02 -9.40
CA ALA A 332 14.46 17.28 -10.28
C ALA A 332 14.09 18.27 -11.39
N LYS A 333 12.89 18.14 -11.99
CA LYS A 333 12.38 19.10 -12.98
C LYS A 333 12.07 20.46 -12.37
N ARG A 334 11.38 20.51 -11.24
CA ARG A 334 10.96 21.76 -10.56
C ARG A 334 12.16 22.60 -10.13
N TYR A 335 13.23 21.95 -9.67
CA TYR A 335 14.45 22.62 -9.20
C TYR A 335 15.54 22.72 -10.29
N GLU A 336 15.17 22.61 -11.56
CA GLU A 336 16.04 22.87 -12.73
C GLU A 336 17.35 22.05 -12.74
N ALA A 337 17.27 20.74 -12.46
CA ALA A 337 18.40 19.85 -12.68
C ALA A 337 18.81 19.90 -14.17
N ALA A 338 20.11 19.93 -14.45
CA ALA A 338 20.62 20.00 -15.82
C ALA A 338 20.27 18.76 -16.63
N GLU A 339 20.32 17.60 -15.99
CA GLU A 339 20.05 16.31 -16.62
C GLU A 339 19.51 15.33 -15.57
N ILE A 340 18.49 14.55 -15.92
CA ILE A 340 18.11 13.33 -15.20
C ILE A 340 18.77 12.18 -15.94
N VAL A 341 19.80 11.59 -15.32
CA VAL A 341 20.60 10.53 -15.92
C VAL A 341 19.80 9.23 -15.91
N ASP A 342 19.65 8.63 -17.09
CA ASP A 342 18.94 7.35 -17.23
C ASP A 342 19.78 6.19 -16.67
N PRO A 343 19.33 5.48 -15.63
CA PRO A 343 20.10 4.41 -15.00
C PRO A 343 20.05 3.09 -15.75
N ARG A 344 19.14 2.91 -16.74
CA ARG A 344 18.89 1.61 -17.40
C ARG A 344 20.12 0.98 -18.00
N SER A 345 20.97 1.78 -18.64
CA SER A 345 22.25 1.30 -19.23
C SER A 345 23.31 0.90 -18.19
N HIS A 346 23.11 1.29 -16.92
CA HIS A 346 24.02 1.03 -15.81
C HIS A 346 23.48 -0.01 -14.84
N ALA A 347 22.23 -0.47 -15.04
CA ALA A 347 21.55 -1.43 -14.19
C ALA A 347 22.26 -2.80 -14.19
N VAL A 348 22.37 -3.41 -13.01
CA VAL A 348 22.98 -4.72 -12.82
C VAL A 348 21.98 -5.70 -12.22
N GLY A 349 22.21 -7.01 -12.44
CA GLY A 349 21.46 -8.10 -11.83
C GLY A 349 19.95 -7.94 -11.95
N SER A 350 19.25 -8.16 -10.86
CA SER A 350 17.78 -8.10 -10.77
C SER A 350 17.20 -6.71 -11.06
N ILE A 351 17.97 -5.63 -10.91
CA ILE A 351 17.54 -4.28 -11.29
C ILE A 351 17.33 -4.19 -12.80
N ARG A 352 18.20 -4.84 -13.59
CA ARG A 352 18.02 -4.94 -15.04
C ARG A 352 16.77 -5.74 -15.40
N ASP A 353 16.53 -6.84 -14.70
CA ASP A 353 15.36 -7.69 -14.92
C ASP A 353 14.06 -6.94 -14.56
N THR A 354 14.10 -6.09 -13.54
CA THR A 354 12.99 -5.19 -13.19
C THR A 354 12.62 -4.26 -14.35
N TYR A 355 13.60 -3.62 -15.01
CA TYR A 355 13.31 -2.78 -16.19
C TYR A 355 12.76 -3.59 -17.38
N ALA A 356 13.18 -4.85 -17.53
CA ALA A 356 12.64 -5.73 -18.57
C ALA A 356 11.17 -6.12 -18.26
N ALA A 357 10.85 -6.36 -17.01
CA ALA A 357 9.49 -6.68 -16.55
C ALA A 357 8.55 -5.47 -16.59
N TYR A 358 9.08 -4.25 -16.33
CA TYR A 358 8.32 -3.00 -16.29
C TYR A 358 8.85 -1.96 -17.29
N PRO A 359 8.64 -2.17 -18.61
CA PRO A 359 9.21 -1.31 -19.65
C PRO A 359 8.65 0.12 -19.65
N GLY A 360 7.53 0.35 -18.97
CA GLY A 360 6.91 1.68 -18.75
C GLY A 360 7.65 2.56 -17.73
N THR A 361 8.57 2.00 -16.94
CA THR A 361 9.40 2.78 -16.02
C THR A 361 10.25 3.78 -16.80
N GLY A 362 10.18 5.05 -16.43
CA GLY A 362 10.93 6.14 -17.06
C GLY A 362 12.41 6.14 -16.68
N PRO A 363 13.13 7.26 -16.91
CA PRO A 363 14.56 7.39 -16.61
C PRO A 363 14.80 7.60 -15.11
N VAL A 364 14.25 6.72 -14.30
CA VAL A 364 14.35 6.72 -12.83
C VAL A 364 14.73 5.33 -12.35
N LEU A 365 15.36 5.23 -11.19
CA LEU A 365 15.78 3.97 -10.58
C LEU A 365 14.74 3.54 -9.53
N PRO A 366 14.06 2.39 -9.70
CA PRO A 366 13.21 1.84 -8.66
C PRO A 366 14.02 1.47 -7.42
N ALA A 367 13.58 1.89 -6.23
CA ALA A 367 14.18 1.47 -4.96
C ALA A 367 13.74 0.02 -4.66
N MET A 368 14.49 -0.94 -5.19
CA MET A 368 14.22 -2.37 -4.99
C MET A 368 15.10 -2.94 -3.89
N GLY A 369 14.56 -3.81 -3.04
CA GLY A 369 15.33 -4.37 -1.93
C GLY A 369 14.65 -5.52 -1.19
N TYR A 370 14.25 -6.56 -1.93
CA TYR A 370 13.66 -7.79 -1.37
C TYR A 370 14.67 -8.68 -0.61
N GLY A 371 15.96 -8.41 -0.72
CA GLY A 371 17.02 -9.16 -0.06
C GLY A 371 18.39 -8.48 -0.20
N GLU A 372 19.39 -8.97 0.55
CA GLU A 372 20.74 -8.38 0.60
C GLU A 372 21.42 -8.29 -0.78
N GLU A 373 21.17 -9.27 -1.66
CA GLU A 373 21.74 -9.27 -3.01
C GLU A 373 21.18 -8.11 -3.83
N GLN A 374 19.88 -7.93 -3.83
CA GLN A 374 19.23 -6.85 -4.56
C GLN A 374 19.59 -5.46 -4.01
N VAL A 375 19.77 -5.34 -2.68
CA VAL A 375 20.29 -4.10 -2.05
C VAL A 375 21.70 -3.79 -2.56
N ARG A 376 22.56 -4.81 -2.70
CA ARG A 376 23.91 -4.63 -3.28
C ARG A 376 23.86 -4.23 -4.75
N GLU A 377 22.96 -4.82 -5.53
CA GLU A 377 22.75 -4.50 -6.95
C GLU A 377 22.21 -3.09 -7.14
N LEU A 378 21.31 -2.63 -6.26
CA LEU A 378 20.83 -1.26 -6.21
C LEU A 378 22.00 -0.28 -5.95
N ALA A 379 22.81 -0.56 -4.92
CA ALA A 379 24.00 0.23 -4.61
C ALA A 379 24.97 0.31 -5.78
N GLU A 380 25.24 -0.80 -6.41
CA GLU A 380 26.13 -0.90 -7.57
C GLU A 380 25.59 -0.14 -8.79
N THR A 381 24.28 -0.21 -9.03
CA THR A 381 23.63 0.56 -10.09
C THR A 381 23.76 2.07 -9.84
N ILE A 382 23.52 2.51 -8.59
CA ILE A 382 23.71 3.92 -8.19
C ILE A 382 25.18 4.34 -8.41
N ARG A 383 26.14 3.52 -8.01
CA ARG A 383 27.56 3.79 -8.17
C ARG A 383 27.97 3.93 -9.64
N ARG A 384 27.48 3.05 -10.52
CA ARG A 384 27.80 3.04 -11.96
C ARG A 384 27.18 4.20 -12.72
N THR A 385 26.02 4.70 -12.28
CA THR A 385 25.31 5.78 -12.97
C THR A 385 26.11 7.09 -12.83
N PRO A 386 26.48 7.76 -13.94
CA PRO A 386 27.37 8.92 -13.93
C PRO A 386 26.63 10.21 -13.55
N ALA A 387 26.10 10.29 -12.33
CA ALA A 387 25.39 11.43 -11.78
C ALA A 387 26.26 12.16 -10.73
N ASP A 388 26.06 13.48 -10.59
CA ASP A 388 26.71 14.32 -9.59
C ASP A 388 26.02 14.25 -8.23
N LEU A 389 24.73 13.90 -8.23
CA LEU A 389 23.86 13.90 -7.06
C LEU A 389 22.77 12.84 -7.20
N VAL A 390 22.40 12.20 -6.09
CA VAL A 390 21.26 11.28 -6.00
C VAL A 390 20.06 12.00 -5.40
N VAL A 391 18.92 11.98 -6.11
CA VAL A 391 17.64 12.49 -5.62
C VAL A 391 16.82 11.29 -5.13
N ILE A 392 16.56 11.24 -3.82
CA ILE A 392 15.85 10.14 -3.18
C ILE A 392 14.39 10.53 -3.07
N GLY A 393 13.55 9.98 -3.95
CA GLY A 393 12.09 10.16 -4.01
C GLY A 393 11.30 9.12 -3.24
N THR A 394 11.97 8.09 -2.68
CA THR A 394 11.36 7.10 -1.78
C THR A 394 11.27 7.63 -0.34
N PRO A 395 10.22 7.23 0.42
CA PRO A 395 10.08 7.57 1.84
C PRO A 395 11.23 7.05 2.74
N VAL A 396 11.90 5.98 2.32
CA VAL A 396 12.99 5.35 3.07
C VAL A 396 14.24 6.23 3.13
N ASP A 397 14.95 6.16 4.24
CA ASP A 397 16.29 6.70 4.37
C ASP A 397 17.32 5.78 3.70
N LEU A 398 17.33 5.83 2.36
CA LEU A 398 18.19 4.95 1.56
C LEU A 398 19.67 5.06 1.93
N GLY A 399 20.13 6.25 2.39
CA GLY A 399 21.50 6.45 2.83
C GLY A 399 21.92 5.64 4.07
N LYS A 400 20.96 5.13 4.85
CA LYS A 400 21.23 4.21 5.97
C LYS A 400 21.31 2.74 5.55
N LEU A 401 20.64 2.39 4.48
CA LEU A 401 20.55 1.00 3.98
C LEU A 401 21.62 0.70 2.94
N VAL A 402 21.93 1.70 2.13
CA VAL A 402 22.89 1.62 1.03
C VAL A 402 24.00 2.62 1.26
N LYS A 403 25.25 2.17 1.29
CA LYS A 403 26.38 3.09 1.33
C LYS A 403 26.48 3.86 0.02
N LEU A 404 25.96 5.09 0.03
CA LEU A 404 26.06 5.99 -1.12
C LEU A 404 27.46 6.62 -1.16
N ASP A 405 28.12 6.54 -2.30
CA ASP A 405 29.40 7.20 -2.59
C ASP A 405 29.21 8.60 -3.23
N LYS A 406 27.96 8.97 -3.49
CA LYS A 406 27.57 10.26 -4.08
C LYS A 406 26.77 11.09 -3.06
N PRO A 407 26.86 12.42 -3.12
CA PRO A 407 25.94 13.28 -2.38
C PRO A 407 24.49 12.93 -2.68
N SER A 408 23.62 13.05 -1.69
CA SER A 408 22.20 12.77 -1.88
C SER A 408 21.31 13.81 -1.21
N VAL A 409 20.11 14.01 -1.76
CA VAL A 409 19.05 14.82 -1.16
C VAL A 409 17.76 14.01 -1.11
N ARG A 410 16.96 14.24 -0.08
CA ARG A 410 15.66 13.59 0.07
C ARG A 410 14.53 14.49 -0.39
N VAL A 411 13.60 13.88 -1.08
CA VAL A 411 12.33 14.50 -1.46
C VAL A 411 11.26 14.06 -0.46
N ARG A 412 10.52 15.02 0.07
CA ARG A 412 9.36 14.79 0.92
C ARG A 412 8.12 15.31 0.22
N TYR A 413 7.00 14.71 0.48
CA TYR A 413 5.70 15.14 -0.02
C TYR A 413 4.64 14.90 1.05
N GLU A 414 3.67 15.80 1.10
CA GLU A 414 2.60 15.80 2.10
C GLU A 414 1.27 16.00 1.40
N LEU A 415 0.18 15.70 2.09
CA LEU A 415 -1.17 16.00 1.63
C LEU A 415 -1.54 17.41 2.09
N GLU A 416 -1.96 18.26 1.16
CA GLU A 416 -2.50 19.59 1.42
C GLU A 416 -3.90 19.70 0.84
N GLU A 417 -4.91 19.77 1.70
CA GLU A 417 -6.32 19.90 1.29
C GLU A 417 -6.57 21.29 0.69
N LEU A 418 -7.34 21.37 -0.39
CA LEU A 418 -7.66 22.62 -1.06
C LEU A 418 -9.16 22.93 -0.93
N GLY A 419 -9.47 24.01 -0.19
CA GLY A 419 -10.85 24.46 0.00
C GLY A 419 -11.67 23.58 0.94
N GLU A 420 -12.99 23.63 0.78
CA GLU A 420 -13.97 22.88 1.55
C GLU A 420 -14.79 21.96 0.64
N PRO A 421 -15.19 20.77 1.11
CA PRO A 421 -14.92 20.20 2.44
C PRO A 421 -13.48 19.73 2.62
N SER A 422 -12.98 19.74 3.86
CA SER A 422 -11.65 19.25 4.25
C SER A 422 -11.69 17.90 4.95
N LEU A 423 -10.53 17.25 5.15
CA LEU A 423 -10.41 16.07 6.01
C LEU A 423 -10.78 16.40 7.46
N THR A 424 -10.48 17.62 7.91
CA THR A 424 -10.88 18.12 9.24
C THR A 424 -12.38 18.04 9.43
N ASP A 425 -13.18 18.46 8.42
CA ASP A 425 -14.64 18.40 8.45
C ASP A 425 -15.18 16.97 8.45
N VAL A 426 -14.58 16.11 7.62
CA VAL A 426 -14.97 14.70 7.55
C VAL A 426 -14.69 13.98 8.88
N LEU A 427 -13.50 14.18 9.43
CA LEU A 427 -13.12 13.60 10.73
C LEU A 427 -13.94 14.19 11.88
N GLY A 428 -14.27 15.50 11.87
CA GLY A 428 -15.14 16.12 12.84
C GLY A 428 -16.49 15.42 12.90
N ARG A 429 -17.17 15.26 11.76
CA ARG A 429 -18.46 14.53 11.69
C ARG A 429 -18.36 13.08 12.15
N PHE A 430 -17.28 12.39 11.76
CA PHE A 430 -17.05 11.03 12.23
C PHE A 430 -16.91 10.94 13.74
N LEU A 431 -16.13 11.83 14.35
CA LEU A 431 -15.92 11.85 15.80
C LEU A 431 -17.20 12.18 16.58
N GLU A 432 -18.04 13.09 16.07
CA GLU A 432 -19.33 13.43 16.68
C GLU A 432 -20.31 12.25 16.69
N THR A 433 -20.24 11.37 15.70
CA THR A 433 -21.15 10.21 15.56
C THR A 433 -20.58 8.92 16.13
N SER A 434 -19.28 8.89 16.44
CA SER A 434 -18.60 7.72 16.98
C SER A 434 -18.67 7.64 18.51
N ALA A 435 -18.34 6.46 19.07
CA ALA A 435 -18.20 6.27 20.52
C ALA A 435 -17.09 7.15 21.15
N LEU A 436 -16.31 7.87 20.36
CA LEU A 436 -15.28 8.82 20.80
C LEU A 436 -15.82 10.21 21.14
N ALA A 437 -17.09 10.50 20.87
CA ALA A 437 -17.72 11.80 21.16
C ALA A 437 -17.61 12.17 22.65
N GLU A 438 -17.67 11.19 23.56
CA GLU A 438 -17.54 11.41 25.00
C GLU A 438 -16.11 11.71 25.45
N ALA A 439 -15.09 11.12 24.79
CA ALA A 439 -13.68 11.31 25.13
C ALA A 439 -13.14 12.69 24.71
N SER A 440 -13.58 13.21 23.56
CA SER A 440 -13.16 14.52 23.05
C SER A 440 -13.67 15.69 23.92
N THR A 441 -14.85 15.53 24.54
CA THR A 441 -15.45 16.54 25.41
C THR A 441 -14.73 16.66 26.77
N GLN A 442 -14.17 15.58 27.26
CA GLN A 442 -13.42 15.58 28.53
C GLN A 442 -12.01 16.17 28.37
N GLY A 443 -11.35 15.97 27.23
CA GLY A 443 -10.04 16.55 26.92
C GLY A 443 -10.07 18.08 26.81
N THR A 444 -11.11 18.63 26.21
CA THR A 444 -11.28 20.10 26.06
C THR A 444 -11.58 20.77 27.39
N GLN A 445 -12.31 20.11 28.33
CA GLN A 445 -12.59 20.64 29.67
C GLN A 445 -11.36 20.57 30.59
N ALA A 446 -10.49 19.58 30.43
CA ALA A 446 -9.25 19.47 31.20
C ALA A 446 -8.22 20.55 30.80
N GLN A 447 -8.13 20.92 29.56
CA GLN A 447 -7.26 22.04 29.11
C GLN A 447 -7.77 23.41 29.56
N ALA A 448 -9.08 23.65 29.53
CA ALA A 448 -9.66 24.90 29.98
C ALA A 448 -9.56 25.10 31.53
N SER A 449 -9.40 24.03 32.30
CA SER A 449 -9.23 24.09 33.77
C SER A 449 -7.79 24.25 34.24
N VAL A 450 -6.81 24.17 33.33
CA VAL A 450 -5.37 24.40 33.63
C VAL A 450 -4.97 25.84 33.30
N GLU A 451 -5.75 26.54 32.44
CA GLU A 451 -5.52 27.95 32.07
C GLU A 451 -6.33 28.95 32.89
N SER A 452 -7.13 28.50 33.88
CA SER A 452 -7.84 29.32 34.83
C SER A 452 -7.22 29.20 36.24
#